data_5753dbf7bd852538b90c96238bc57139
#
_entry.id   5753dbf7bd852538b90c96238bc57139
#
_cell.length_a   1.000
_cell.length_b   1.000
_cell.length_c   1.000
_cell.angle_alpha   90.00
_cell.angle_beta   90.00
_cell.angle_gamma   90.00
#
_symmetry.space_group_name_H-M   'P 1'
#
loop_
_entity.id
_entity.type
_entity.pdbx_description
1 polymer ?
#
loop_
_entity_poly.entity_id
_entity_poly.type
_entity_poly.pdbx_seq_one_letter_code
_entity_poly.pdbx_strand_id
1 'polypeptide(L)'
;MKRWSLPVALAVCIFLKFILFDIIWSSDTTFQSFSQPESYLIKGAIALLLAFPMVFFRSRWYAGIVCFLLDILLVANLMYWRTYYTAIPWNSYFLAGNLADFMGSVYASVRWCDGLFFAMTLGLLFYTSRYGDLRSSRSETRRRAVWFAAGFLICVVATVGLTFARGGFQRSYEKRNTCATPTFTVFGTLCYEFVKESMPITPEIHSEIERWLSAASRSYPVSGVEHKRHCVVILAESFEGWMLERNVEGKEVTPYLNRWLKDSCTLYAPRVQTQVRGGRSIDAQLLVNTGLLPIANGAYSIRFPNHRYPSLAKALKQACGEKGRMVGMTSDKRIVWNQQGVAMAFGFDRLYDEKSFTKEERMGVKKRVGDYPFLQQCAEKIAEEIAGSGDSSRCFFQLVTYSGHGPFIIPDEYKRISFSPGMPEVLNNYLTAANYTDYAIGKFIERLQEEGLFDETMIVVTGDHEGLAYLRQSLCETKEGGGLVSPFEYTPFIVINSPVGMRYEKVMGQVDIYSTLLDLTGLDDYGWKGMGQSILDPSHLGVAAIWNLTIAGDTTGICPEAIERMKQSWRISDLMSRGDYFRRDF
;
A
#
# COMPACT_ATOMS: atom_id res chain seq x y z
N MET A 1 24.20 -28.50 37.77
CA MET A 1 23.36 -28.22 36.55
C MET A 1 24.19 -28.58 35.32
N LYS A 2 23.71 -29.51 34.47
CA LYS A 2 24.39 -29.85 33.21
C LYS A 2 24.42 -28.59 32.31
N ARG A 3 25.60 -28.14 31.94
CA ARG A 3 25.80 -26.95 31.05
C ARG A 3 25.34 -27.34 29.64
N TRP A 4 24.52 -26.52 29.02
CA TRP A 4 24.07 -26.73 27.63
C TRP A 4 25.29 -26.56 26.70
N SER A 5 25.38 -27.47 25.73
CA SER A 5 26.43 -27.31 24.71
C SER A 5 26.12 -26.08 23.84
N LEU A 6 27.15 -25.42 23.37
CA LEU A 6 27.07 -24.20 22.58
C LEU A 6 26.07 -24.28 21.39
N PRO A 7 26.07 -25.36 20.56
CA PRO A 7 25.10 -25.51 19.48
C PRO A 7 23.64 -25.59 19.96
N VAL A 8 23.42 -26.25 21.10
CA VAL A 8 22.06 -26.37 21.68
C VAL A 8 21.59 -25.02 22.20
N ALA A 9 22.46 -24.28 22.90
CA ALA A 9 22.12 -22.94 23.38
C ALA A 9 21.77 -22.00 22.23
N LEU A 10 22.49 -22.07 21.11
CA LEU A 10 22.20 -21.29 19.91
C LEU A 10 20.85 -21.70 19.30
N ALA A 11 20.59 -23.01 19.12
CA ALA A 11 19.33 -23.50 18.58
C ALA A 11 18.12 -23.05 19.42
N VAL A 12 18.23 -23.15 20.75
CA VAL A 12 17.18 -22.69 21.67
C VAL A 12 16.99 -21.19 21.58
N CYS A 13 18.06 -20.40 21.54
CA CYS A 13 17.98 -18.96 21.40
C CYS A 13 17.26 -18.56 20.09
N ILE A 14 17.63 -19.15 18.96
CA ILE A 14 16.99 -18.91 17.66
C ILE A 14 15.50 -19.28 17.70
N PHE A 15 15.17 -20.46 18.26
CA PHE A 15 13.78 -20.90 18.40
C PHE A 15 12.97 -19.90 19.23
N LEU A 16 13.48 -19.46 20.36
CA LEU A 16 12.82 -18.47 21.23
C LEU A 16 12.66 -17.11 20.56
N LYS A 17 13.59 -16.70 19.68
CA LYS A 17 13.45 -15.48 18.87
C LYS A 17 12.27 -15.58 17.91
N PHE A 18 12.05 -16.71 17.27
CA PHE A 18 10.87 -16.91 16.43
C PHE A 18 9.58 -16.91 17.26
N ILE A 19 9.58 -17.44 18.47
CA ILE A 19 8.43 -17.35 19.37
C ILE A 19 8.15 -15.89 19.78
N LEU A 20 9.22 -15.15 20.12
CA LEU A 20 9.09 -13.71 20.43
C LEU A 20 8.55 -12.93 19.23
N PHE A 21 9.00 -13.25 18.02
CA PHE A 21 8.48 -12.67 16.78
C PHE A 21 6.97 -12.92 16.66
N ASP A 22 6.51 -14.17 16.87
CA ASP A 22 5.08 -14.49 16.81
C ASP A 22 4.25 -13.72 17.84
N ILE A 23 4.78 -13.57 19.06
CA ILE A 23 4.10 -12.81 20.12
C ILE A 23 3.91 -11.36 19.70
N ILE A 24 4.99 -10.71 19.23
CA ILE A 24 4.93 -9.31 18.80
C ILE A 24 4.06 -9.17 17.55
N TRP A 25 4.23 -10.05 16.58
CA TRP A 25 3.41 -10.06 15.36
C TRP A 25 1.92 -10.21 15.67
N SER A 26 1.56 -11.14 16.55
CA SER A 26 0.17 -11.32 17.01
C SER A 26 -0.39 -10.07 17.67
N SER A 27 0.42 -9.39 18.49
CA SER A 27 0.03 -8.15 19.15
C SER A 27 -0.22 -7.02 18.14
N ASP A 28 0.61 -6.96 17.09
CA ASP A 28 0.53 -5.92 16.07
C ASP A 28 -0.56 -6.17 15.03
N THR A 29 -0.94 -7.42 14.80
CA THR A 29 -1.77 -7.83 13.66
C THR A 29 -3.09 -8.48 14.04
N THR A 30 -3.28 -8.87 15.31
CA THR A 30 -4.36 -9.75 15.79
C THR A 30 -4.35 -11.17 15.21
N PHE A 31 -3.46 -11.47 14.26
CA PHE A 31 -3.29 -12.79 13.65
C PHE A 31 -2.23 -13.62 14.38
N GLN A 32 -2.54 -14.86 14.67
CA GLN A 32 -1.67 -15.74 15.46
C GLN A 32 -1.42 -17.08 14.77
N SER A 33 -0.21 -17.62 14.99
CA SER A 33 0.19 -18.95 14.55
C SER A 33 0.21 -19.99 15.67
N PHE A 34 -0.13 -19.61 16.89
CA PHE A 34 0.03 -20.46 18.10
C PHE A 34 -0.77 -21.77 18.07
N SER A 35 -1.91 -21.79 17.40
CA SER A 35 -2.73 -22.99 17.22
C SER A 35 -2.22 -23.94 16.13
N GLN A 36 -1.07 -23.65 15.52
CA GLN A 36 -0.56 -24.38 14.36
C GLN A 36 0.70 -25.16 14.68
N PRO A 37 0.64 -26.48 14.87
CA PRO A 37 1.80 -27.30 15.26
C PRO A 37 2.93 -27.25 14.21
N GLU A 38 2.61 -27.14 12.91
CA GLU A 38 3.61 -26.98 11.86
C GLU A 38 4.47 -25.72 12.04
N SER A 39 3.94 -24.66 12.62
CA SER A 39 4.69 -23.43 12.92
C SER A 39 5.89 -23.69 13.83
N TYR A 40 5.69 -24.49 14.88
CA TYR A 40 6.77 -24.83 15.82
C TYR A 40 7.80 -25.77 15.21
N LEU A 41 7.35 -26.70 14.36
CA LEU A 41 8.24 -27.63 13.64
C LEU A 41 9.14 -26.89 12.66
N ILE A 42 8.61 -25.93 11.90
CA ILE A 42 9.38 -25.10 10.97
C ILE A 42 10.42 -24.27 11.71
N LYS A 43 10.02 -23.60 12.81
CA LYS A 43 10.93 -22.82 13.65
C LYS A 43 12.04 -23.69 14.25
N GLY A 44 11.67 -24.90 14.70
CA GLY A 44 12.62 -25.89 15.18
C GLY A 44 13.61 -26.33 14.10
N ALA A 45 13.12 -26.65 12.89
CA ALA A 45 13.96 -27.01 11.77
C ALA A 45 14.97 -25.92 11.41
N ILE A 46 14.51 -24.66 11.29
CA ILE A 46 15.38 -23.52 10.96
C ILE A 46 16.39 -23.29 12.09
N ALA A 47 15.98 -23.37 13.34
CA ALA A 47 16.87 -23.20 14.49
C ALA A 47 17.98 -24.28 14.51
N LEU A 48 17.63 -25.53 14.23
CA LEU A 48 18.59 -26.62 14.12
C LEU A 48 19.53 -26.43 12.93
N LEU A 49 19.01 -26.03 11.77
CA LEU A 49 19.80 -25.77 10.57
C LEU A 49 20.83 -24.66 10.80
N LEU A 50 20.40 -23.51 11.34
CA LEU A 50 21.28 -22.37 11.60
C LEU A 50 22.31 -22.65 12.72
N ALA A 51 21.97 -23.52 13.68
CA ALA A 51 22.90 -23.89 14.73
C ALA A 51 23.82 -25.07 14.33
N PHE A 52 23.51 -25.81 13.26
CA PHE A 52 24.27 -26.98 12.83
C PHE A 52 25.77 -26.72 12.58
N PRO A 53 26.19 -25.65 11.87
CA PRO A 53 27.61 -25.38 11.66
C PRO A 53 28.41 -25.24 12.97
N MET A 54 27.74 -24.80 14.04
CA MET A 54 28.38 -24.63 15.35
C MET A 54 28.74 -25.95 16.03
N VAL A 55 28.21 -27.06 15.57
CA VAL A 55 28.63 -28.38 16.01
C VAL A 55 30.11 -28.63 15.65
N PHE A 56 30.57 -28.07 14.52
CA PHE A 56 31.93 -28.25 14.00
C PHE A 56 32.84 -27.07 14.36
N PHE A 57 32.39 -25.84 14.08
CA PHE A 57 33.24 -24.64 14.18
C PHE A 57 33.33 -24.05 15.59
N ARG A 58 32.33 -24.24 16.45
CA ARG A 58 32.27 -23.82 17.86
C ARG A 58 32.71 -22.39 18.13
N SER A 59 32.42 -21.51 17.23
CA SER A 59 32.77 -20.10 17.31
C SER A 59 31.69 -19.28 17.99
N ARG A 60 32.05 -18.55 19.05
CA ARG A 60 31.15 -17.57 19.69
C ARG A 60 30.75 -16.45 18.70
N TRP A 61 31.71 -16.07 17.88
CA TRP A 61 31.47 -15.06 16.86
C TRP A 61 30.43 -15.53 15.85
N TYR A 62 30.46 -16.80 15.43
CA TYR A 62 29.43 -17.35 14.57
C TYR A 62 28.04 -17.23 15.23
N ALA A 63 27.90 -17.61 16.51
CA ALA A 63 26.63 -17.49 17.21
C ALA A 63 26.15 -16.03 17.29
N GLY A 64 27.04 -15.11 17.59
CA GLY A 64 26.73 -13.68 17.65
C GLY A 64 26.29 -13.11 16.30
N ILE A 65 27.03 -13.42 15.24
CA ILE A 65 26.74 -12.92 13.89
C ILE A 65 25.39 -13.49 13.41
N VAL A 66 25.16 -14.80 13.55
CA VAL A 66 23.90 -15.42 13.09
C VAL A 66 22.70 -14.84 13.85
N CYS A 67 22.80 -14.71 15.19
CA CYS A 67 21.73 -14.13 15.99
C CYS A 67 21.51 -12.65 15.63
N PHE A 68 22.56 -11.86 15.46
CA PHE A 68 22.46 -10.44 15.12
C PHE A 68 21.83 -10.21 13.74
N LEU A 69 22.23 -10.99 12.73
CA LEU A 69 21.61 -10.91 11.39
C LEU A 69 20.14 -11.35 11.44
N LEU A 70 19.82 -12.36 12.24
CA LEU A 70 18.44 -12.77 12.44
C LEU A 70 17.62 -11.69 13.17
N ASP A 71 18.21 -11.00 14.17
CA ASP A 71 17.54 -9.90 14.85
C ASP A 71 17.17 -8.77 13.88
N ILE A 72 18.13 -8.36 13.05
CA ILE A 72 17.87 -7.35 12.01
C ILE A 72 16.74 -7.81 11.09
N LEU A 73 16.77 -9.05 10.62
CA LEU A 73 15.78 -9.60 9.71
C LEU A 73 14.37 -9.61 10.34
N LEU A 74 14.25 -10.10 11.58
CA LEU A 74 12.97 -10.21 12.28
C LEU A 74 12.42 -8.82 12.62
N VAL A 75 13.23 -7.95 13.19
CA VAL A 75 12.84 -6.58 13.55
C VAL A 75 12.46 -5.78 12.30
N ALA A 76 13.22 -5.87 11.22
CA ALA A 76 12.90 -5.19 9.97
C ALA A 76 11.52 -5.61 9.43
N ASN A 77 11.16 -6.90 9.51
CA ASN A 77 9.84 -7.37 9.09
C ASN A 77 8.72 -6.88 10.01
N LEU A 78 8.93 -6.79 11.33
CA LEU A 78 7.96 -6.18 12.25
C LEU A 78 7.74 -4.70 11.94
N MET A 79 8.81 -3.95 11.73
CA MET A 79 8.75 -2.53 11.38
C MET A 79 8.07 -2.32 10.02
N TYR A 80 8.39 -3.16 9.05
CA TYR A 80 7.77 -3.11 7.72
C TYR A 80 6.28 -3.40 7.79
N TRP A 81 5.86 -4.40 8.58
CA TRP A 81 4.45 -4.67 8.81
C TRP A 81 3.71 -3.46 9.41
N ARG A 82 4.28 -2.83 10.42
CA ARG A 82 3.67 -1.65 11.09
C ARG A 82 3.46 -0.47 10.15
N THR A 83 4.22 -0.41 9.06
CA THR A 83 4.15 0.68 8.06
C THR A 83 3.34 0.30 6.83
N TYR A 84 3.47 -0.96 6.37
CA TYR A 84 2.98 -1.40 5.05
C TYR A 84 1.99 -2.58 5.11
N TYR A 85 1.65 -3.07 6.29
CA TYR A 85 0.72 -4.19 6.52
C TYR A 85 1.07 -5.50 5.79
N THR A 86 2.33 -5.70 5.49
CA THR A 86 2.86 -6.88 4.81
C THR A 86 4.28 -7.20 5.28
N ALA A 87 4.74 -8.44 5.08
CA ALA A 87 6.16 -8.78 5.26
C ALA A 87 7.00 -8.17 4.14
N ILE A 88 8.30 -7.97 4.38
CA ILE A 88 9.21 -7.43 3.36
C ILE A 88 9.24 -8.40 2.17
N PRO A 89 8.85 -7.96 0.96
CA PRO A 89 8.96 -8.77 -0.25
C PRO A 89 10.43 -9.08 -0.58
N TRP A 90 10.69 -10.25 -1.17
CA TRP A 90 12.07 -10.68 -1.43
C TRP A 90 12.89 -9.68 -2.26
N ASN A 91 12.27 -9.03 -3.25
CA ASN A 91 12.93 -8.04 -4.11
C ASN A 91 13.18 -6.69 -3.42
N SER A 92 12.43 -6.36 -2.35
CA SER A 92 12.65 -5.12 -1.58
C SER A 92 13.96 -5.13 -0.79
N TYR A 93 14.54 -6.31 -0.51
CA TYR A 93 15.87 -6.40 0.11
C TYR A 93 16.98 -5.82 -0.79
N PHE A 94 16.81 -5.83 -2.10
CA PHE A 94 17.76 -5.22 -3.04
C PHE A 94 17.64 -3.69 -3.13
N LEU A 95 16.58 -3.12 -2.57
CA LEU A 95 16.35 -1.68 -2.53
C LEU A 95 16.83 -1.01 -1.24
N ALA A 96 17.60 -1.72 -0.42
CA ALA A 96 18.13 -1.21 0.84
C ALA A 96 18.92 0.12 0.69
N GLY A 97 19.49 0.40 -0.49
CA GLY A 97 20.12 1.69 -0.81
C GLY A 97 19.18 2.90 -0.72
N ASN A 98 17.86 2.68 -0.86
CA ASN A 98 16.85 3.73 -0.75
C ASN A 98 16.36 3.96 0.68
N LEU A 99 16.85 3.18 1.66
CA LEU A 99 16.39 3.22 3.05
C LEU A 99 16.53 4.61 3.68
N ALA A 100 17.54 5.39 3.26
CA ALA A 100 17.74 6.75 3.73
C ALA A 100 16.53 7.68 3.46
N ASP A 101 15.80 7.45 2.37
CA ASP A 101 14.61 8.24 2.02
C ASP A 101 13.39 7.86 2.89
N PHE A 102 13.41 6.70 3.57
CA PHE A 102 12.32 6.18 4.39
C PHE A 102 12.61 6.20 5.90
N MET A 103 13.73 6.82 6.33
CA MET A 103 14.15 6.82 7.76
C MET A 103 13.07 7.37 8.69
N GLY A 104 12.26 8.33 8.28
CA GLY A 104 11.14 8.82 9.08
C GLY A 104 10.12 7.73 9.43
N SER A 105 9.72 6.92 8.47
CA SER A 105 8.83 5.77 8.67
C SER A 105 9.49 4.68 9.51
N VAL A 106 10.81 4.49 9.34
CA VAL A 106 11.60 3.56 10.17
C VAL A 106 11.54 4.00 11.64
N TYR A 107 11.84 5.25 11.94
CA TYR A 107 11.81 5.75 13.34
C TYR A 107 10.40 5.68 13.94
N ALA A 108 9.36 6.01 13.18
CA ALA A 108 7.97 5.94 13.64
C ALA A 108 7.51 4.50 13.95
N SER A 109 8.12 3.49 13.34
CA SER A 109 7.74 2.08 13.50
C SER A 109 8.52 1.34 14.61
N VAL A 110 9.55 1.96 15.21
CA VAL A 110 10.35 1.34 16.30
C VAL A 110 9.52 1.24 17.58
N ARG A 111 9.56 0.08 18.21
CA ARG A 111 8.99 -0.15 19.55
C ARG A 111 10.05 -0.67 20.53
N TRP A 112 9.87 -0.39 21.81
CA TRP A 112 10.79 -0.84 22.86
C TRP A 112 10.99 -2.37 22.87
N CYS A 113 9.94 -3.16 22.54
CA CYS A 113 9.97 -4.61 22.49
C CYS A 113 10.91 -5.16 21.40
N ASP A 114 11.23 -4.37 20.37
CA ASP A 114 12.18 -4.76 19.32
C ASP A 114 13.60 -4.93 19.89
N GLY A 115 13.92 -4.21 20.95
CA GLY A 115 15.19 -4.35 21.69
C GLY A 115 15.38 -5.72 22.37
N LEU A 116 14.29 -6.46 22.62
CA LEU A 116 14.36 -7.78 23.26
C LEU A 116 15.12 -8.80 22.40
N PHE A 117 15.05 -8.71 21.08
CA PHE A 117 15.80 -9.59 20.18
C PHE A 117 17.31 -9.43 20.39
N PHE A 118 17.79 -8.19 20.43
CA PHE A 118 19.20 -7.87 20.65
C PHE A 118 19.64 -8.22 22.08
N ALA A 119 18.76 -8.01 23.08
CA ALA A 119 19.02 -8.43 24.45
C ALA A 119 19.20 -9.96 24.56
N MET A 120 18.42 -10.76 23.82
CA MET A 120 18.59 -12.21 23.74
C MET A 120 19.94 -12.60 23.11
N THR A 121 20.39 -11.89 22.08
CA THR A 121 21.73 -12.08 21.48
C THR A 121 22.83 -11.79 22.50
N LEU A 122 22.75 -10.68 23.21
CA LEU A 122 23.72 -10.32 24.26
C LEU A 122 23.70 -11.35 25.39
N GLY A 123 22.52 -11.80 25.82
CA GLY A 123 22.37 -12.86 26.82
C GLY A 123 23.03 -14.18 26.38
N LEU A 124 22.86 -14.56 25.10
CA LEU A 124 23.53 -15.75 24.54
C LEU A 124 25.05 -15.58 24.53
N LEU A 125 25.56 -14.43 24.10
CA LEU A 125 26.99 -14.13 24.10
C LEU A 125 27.58 -14.14 25.52
N PHE A 126 26.90 -13.56 26.50
CA PHE A 126 27.28 -13.61 27.90
C PHE A 126 27.28 -15.07 28.42
N TYR A 127 26.20 -15.82 28.17
CA TYR A 127 26.14 -17.23 28.57
C TYR A 127 27.29 -18.04 27.97
N THR A 128 27.53 -17.89 26.66
CA THR A 128 28.59 -18.64 25.96
C THR A 128 29.99 -18.19 26.37
N SER A 129 30.21 -16.94 26.78
CA SER A 129 31.46 -16.46 27.31
C SER A 129 31.77 -17.03 28.69
N ARG A 130 30.75 -17.18 29.53
CA ARG A 130 30.90 -17.60 30.92
C ARG A 130 30.89 -19.14 31.11
N TYR A 131 30.07 -19.81 30.31
CA TYR A 131 29.73 -21.23 30.51
C TYR A 131 29.96 -22.11 29.28
N GLY A 132 30.29 -21.54 28.13
CA GLY A 132 30.44 -22.27 26.88
C GLY A 132 31.67 -23.18 26.90
N ASP A 133 31.46 -24.48 26.79
CA ASP A 133 32.56 -25.43 26.59
C ASP A 133 32.82 -25.58 25.08
N LEU A 134 33.99 -25.10 24.68
CA LEU A 134 34.47 -25.15 23.29
C LEU A 134 35.19 -26.49 22.99
N ARG A 135 35.43 -27.34 23.97
CA ARG A 135 36.10 -28.63 23.80
C ARG A 135 35.09 -29.76 23.70
N SER A 136 35.28 -30.64 22.76
CA SER A 136 34.50 -31.89 22.61
C SER A 136 35.35 -32.92 21.86
N SER A 137 35.17 -34.19 22.17
CA SER A 137 35.80 -35.26 21.44
C SER A 137 35.18 -35.44 20.03
N ARG A 138 35.90 -36.08 19.11
CA ARG A 138 35.37 -36.44 17.79
C ARG A 138 34.08 -37.25 17.88
N SER A 139 33.99 -38.19 18.84
CA SER A 139 32.81 -39.01 19.06
C SER A 139 31.59 -38.21 19.51
N GLU A 140 31.76 -37.23 20.40
CA GLU A 140 30.70 -36.32 20.82
C GLU A 140 30.25 -35.38 19.70
N THR A 141 31.18 -34.87 18.89
CA THR A 141 30.87 -34.04 17.73
C THR A 141 30.03 -34.86 16.73
N ARG A 142 30.45 -36.10 16.38
CA ARG A 142 29.68 -36.94 15.49
C ARG A 142 28.28 -37.27 16.04
N ARG A 143 28.19 -37.60 17.36
CA ARG A 143 26.90 -37.85 18.00
C ARG A 143 25.99 -36.63 17.96
N ARG A 144 26.49 -35.42 18.26
CA ARG A 144 25.71 -34.17 18.18
C ARG A 144 25.27 -33.89 16.75
N ALA A 145 26.14 -34.03 15.76
CA ALA A 145 25.80 -33.87 14.36
C ALA A 145 24.65 -34.80 13.94
N VAL A 146 24.70 -36.07 14.35
CA VAL A 146 23.62 -37.03 14.08
C VAL A 146 22.30 -36.58 14.73
N TRP A 147 22.33 -36.15 16.01
CA TRP A 147 21.12 -35.67 16.68
C TRP A 147 20.51 -34.40 16.05
N PHE A 148 21.36 -33.43 15.65
CA PHE A 148 20.89 -32.26 14.95
C PHE A 148 20.29 -32.58 13.59
N ALA A 149 20.95 -33.44 12.79
CA ALA A 149 20.46 -33.88 11.50
C ALA A 149 19.14 -34.69 11.62
N ALA A 150 19.07 -35.62 12.60
CA ALA A 150 17.85 -36.38 12.85
C ALA A 150 16.69 -35.48 13.30
N GLY A 151 16.96 -34.56 14.25
CA GLY A 151 15.94 -33.60 14.70
C GLY A 151 15.45 -32.70 13.57
N PHE A 152 16.35 -32.19 12.73
CA PHE A 152 16.01 -31.40 11.54
C PHE A 152 15.12 -32.22 10.58
N LEU A 153 15.53 -33.45 10.25
CA LEU A 153 14.78 -34.34 9.35
C LEU A 153 13.38 -34.64 9.89
N ILE A 154 13.27 -34.98 11.18
CA ILE A 154 11.97 -35.21 11.84
C ILE A 154 11.08 -33.97 11.73
N CYS A 155 11.59 -32.80 12.03
CA CYS A 155 10.84 -31.55 11.90
C CYS A 155 10.37 -31.30 10.45
N VAL A 156 11.24 -31.50 9.46
CA VAL A 156 10.91 -31.34 8.04
C VAL A 156 9.82 -32.33 7.61
N VAL A 157 10.02 -33.64 7.89
CA VAL A 157 9.04 -34.67 7.49
C VAL A 157 7.68 -34.45 8.16
N ALA A 158 7.67 -34.12 9.44
CA ALA A 158 6.43 -33.81 10.16
C ALA A 158 5.75 -32.54 9.60
N THR A 159 6.52 -31.48 9.28
CA THR A 159 6.00 -30.28 8.65
C THR A 159 5.34 -30.57 7.30
N VAL A 160 6.05 -31.30 6.43
CA VAL A 160 5.55 -31.72 5.11
C VAL A 160 4.26 -32.51 5.26
N GLY A 161 4.26 -33.52 6.13
CA GLY A 161 3.08 -34.37 6.38
C GLY A 161 1.86 -33.56 6.86
N LEU A 162 2.05 -32.71 7.85
CA LEU A 162 0.97 -31.85 8.38
C LEU A 162 0.47 -30.84 7.33
N THR A 163 1.37 -30.25 6.56
CA THR A 163 1.01 -29.28 5.51
C THR A 163 0.22 -29.96 4.40
N PHE A 164 0.62 -31.17 3.98
CA PHE A 164 -0.13 -31.98 3.00
C PHE A 164 -1.51 -32.37 3.53
N ALA A 165 -1.60 -32.84 4.77
CA ALA A 165 -2.88 -33.18 5.40
C ALA A 165 -3.87 -31.99 5.47
N ARG A 166 -3.37 -30.77 5.41
CA ARG A 166 -4.17 -29.52 5.40
C ARG A 166 -4.42 -28.94 4.01
N GLY A 167 -4.13 -29.67 2.96
CA GLY A 167 -4.39 -29.28 1.57
C GLY A 167 -3.23 -28.61 0.85
N GLY A 168 -1.99 -28.84 1.33
CA GLY A 168 -0.76 -28.39 0.71
C GLY A 168 -0.28 -26.99 1.14
N PHE A 169 0.96 -26.68 0.79
CA PHE A 169 1.64 -25.43 1.19
C PHE A 169 0.96 -24.20 0.60
N GLN A 170 0.64 -24.23 -0.68
CA GLN A 170 -0.02 -23.11 -1.37
C GLN A 170 -1.34 -22.76 -0.71
N ARG A 171 -2.22 -23.75 -0.47
CA ARG A 171 -3.50 -23.52 0.19
C ARG A 171 -3.34 -23.01 1.61
N SER A 172 -2.35 -23.53 2.34
CA SER A 172 -2.05 -23.07 3.70
C SER A 172 -1.53 -21.64 3.71
N TYR A 173 -0.73 -21.25 2.73
CA TYR A 173 -0.21 -19.90 2.57
C TYR A 173 -1.34 -18.91 2.16
N GLU A 174 -2.11 -19.22 1.13
CA GLU A 174 -3.15 -18.33 0.59
C GLU A 174 -4.31 -18.11 1.57
N LYS A 175 -4.75 -19.15 2.28
CA LYS A 175 -5.80 -19.01 3.31
C LYS A 175 -5.38 -18.16 4.51
N ARG A 176 -4.08 -17.96 4.73
CA ARG A 176 -3.52 -17.38 5.92
C ARG A 176 -2.55 -16.25 5.61
N ASN A 177 -2.82 -15.50 4.55
CA ASN A 177 -1.92 -14.49 4.00
C ASN A 177 -1.23 -13.64 5.08
N THR A 178 -1.98 -13.17 6.10
CA THR A 178 -1.47 -12.40 7.23
C THR A 178 -0.80 -13.27 8.33
N CYS A 179 -1.18 -14.55 8.43
CA CYS A 179 -0.56 -15.51 9.36
C CYS A 179 0.57 -16.33 8.72
N ALA A 180 0.81 -16.18 7.41
CA ALA A 180 1.82 -16.97 6.71
C ALA A 180 3.22 -16.69 7.25
N THR A 181 3.57 -15.43 7.47
CA THR A 181 4.88 -15.03 7.98
C THR A 181 5.18 -15.62 9.37
N PRO A 182 4.33 -15.51 10.40
CA PRO A 182 4.59 -16.17 11.66
C PRO A 182 4.53 -17.70 11.57
N THR A 183 3.71 -18.27 10.68
CA THR A 183 3.58 -19.74 10.52
C THR A 183 4.79 -20.34 9.85
N PHE A 184 5.20 -19.82 8.70
CA PHE A 184 6.28 -20.36 7.87
C PHE A 184 7.63 -19.68 8.11
N THR A 185 7.68 -18.73 9.00
CA THR A 185 8.77 -17.77 9.23
C THR A 185 9.02 -16.84 8.03
N VAL A 186 9.83 -15.82 8.22
CA VAL A 186 10.27 -14.92 7.15
C VAL A 186 10.93 -15.70 5.99
N PHE A 187 11.69 -16.76 6.31
CA PHE A 187 12.37 -17.58 5.28
C PHE A 187 11.39 -18.33 4.39
N GLY A 188 10.37 -18.98 4.97
CA GLY A 188 9.36 -19.70 4.19
C GLY A 188 8.53 -18.74 3.32
N THR A 189 8.22 -17.57 3.83
CA THR A 189 7.52 -16.50 3.07
C THR A 189 8.35 -16.06 1.87
N LEU A 190 9.64 -15.75 2.07
CA LEU A 190 10.56 -15.36 1.00
C LEU A 190 10.70 -16.44 -0.08
N CYS A 191 10.86 -17.70 0.31
CA CYS A 191 10.93 -18.81 -0.63
C CYS A 191 9.64 -18.95 -1.45
N TYR A 192 8.49 -18.86 -0.79
CA TYR A 192 7.21 -18.95 -1.48
C TYR A 192 7.01 -17.83 -2.49
N GLU A 193 7.27 -16.59 -2.08
CA GLU A 193 7.16 -15.42 -2.94
C GLU A 193 8.06 -15.54 -4.18
N PHE A 194 9.31 -15.96 -3.99
CA PHE A 194 10.26 -16.17 -5.07
C PHE A 194 9.77 -17.23 -6.07
N VAL A 195 9.30 -18.40 -5.57
CA VAL A 195 8.81 -19.47 -6.43
C VAL A 195 7.54 -19.04 -7.16
N LYS A 196 6.59 -18.41 -6.46
CA LYS A 196 5.32 -17.98 -7.06
C LYS A 196 5.51 -16.92 -8.13
N GLU A 197 6.43 -15.99 -7.95
CA GLU A 197 6.73 -14.94 -8.92
C GLU A 197 7.34 -15.50 -10.22
N SER A 198 8.04 -16.64 -10.12
CA SER A 198 8.64 -17.34 -11.26
C SER A 198 7.65 -18.23 -12.03
N MET A 199 6.40 -18.36 -11.54
CA MET A 199 5.40 -19.23 -12.20
C MET A 199 4.66 -18.46 -13.31
N PRO A 200 4.65 -18.97 -14.55
CA PRO A 200 3.85 -18.39 -15.62
C PRO A 200 2.35 -18.60 -15.36
N ILE A 201 1.51 -17.76 -15.97
CA ILE A 201 0.06 -18.02 -16.01
C ILE A 201 -0.19 -19.29 -16.81
N THR A 202 -0.82 -20.28 -16.17
CA THR A 202 -1.25 -21.51 -16.85
C THR A 202 -2.54 -21.25 -17.64
N PRO A 203 -2.88 -22.12 -18.63
CA PRO A 203 -4.16 -22.03 -19.34
C PRO A 203 -5.39 -22.06 -18.43
N GLU A 204 -5.32 -22.80 -17.31
CA GLU A 204 -6.39 -22.88 -16.32
C GLU A 204 -6.58 -21.54 -15.60
N ILE A 205 -5.47 -20.89 -15.20
CA ILE A 205 -5.49 -19.56 -14.58
C ILE A 205 -6.04 -18.53 -15.59
N HIS A 206 -5.61 -18.59 -16.83
CA HIS A 206 -6.14 -17.72 -17.88
C HIS A 206 -7.64 -17.90 -18.04
N SER A 207 -8.12 -19.15 -18.13
CA SER A 207 -9.55 -19.46 -18.22
C SER A 207 -10.34 -19.00 -16.99
N GLU A 208 -9.73 -19.01 -15.81
CA GLU A 208 -10.35 -18.48 -14.58
C GLU A 208 -10.51 -16.96 -14.65
N ILE A 209 -9.48 -16.24 -15.10
CA ILE A 209 -9.53 -14.78 -15.31
C ILE A 209 -10.64 -14.44 -16.32
N GLU A 210 -10.65 -15.07 -17.48
CA GLU A 210 -11.66 -14.85 -18.52
C GLU A 210 -13.10 -15.08 -18.03
N ARG A 211 -13.32 -16.16 -17.29
CA ARG A 211 -14.61 -16.47 -16.69
C ARG A 211 -15.05 -15.39 -15.69
N TRP A 212 -14.11 -14.87 -14.90
CA TRP A 212 -14.41 -13.80 -13.98
C TRP A 212 -14.74 -12.52 -14.73
N LEU A 213 -13.99 -12.16 -15.77
CA LEU A 213 -14.20 -10.97 -16.60
C LEU A 213 -15.51 -11.03 -17.39
N SER A 214 -15.88 -12.19 -17.93
CA SER A 214 -17.12 -12.35 -18.71
C SER A 214 -18.40 -12.04 -17.93
N ALA A 215 -18.33 -12.16 -16.60
CA ALA A 215 -19.40 -11.80 -15.68
C ALA A 215 -19.20 -10.40 -15.05
N ALA A 216 -18.17 -9.62 -15.47
CA ALA A 216 -17.90 -8.28 -14.92
C ALA A 216 -18.98 -7.26 -15.33
N SER A 217 -19.13 -6.24 -14.49
CA SER A 217 -19.97 -5.09 -14.80
C SER A 217 -19.47 -4.40 -16.07
N ARG A 218 -20.40 -3.89 -16.85
CA ARG A 218 -20.10 -3.11 -18.07
C ARG A 218 -20.02 -1.63 -17.69
N SER A 219 -19.41 -0.81 -18.56
CA SER A 219 -19.49 0.64 -18.43
C SER A 219 -20.94 1.11 -18.48
N TYR A 220 -21.21 2.23 -17.81
CA TYR A 220 -22.51 2.91 -17.82
C TYR A 220 -22.35 4.24 -18.58
N PRO A 221 -22.46 4.24 -19.93
CA PRO A 221 -22.23 5.42 -20.74
C PRO A 221 -23.20 6.54 -20.36
N VAL A 222 -22.66 7.72 -20.14
CA VAL A 222 -23.44 8.91 -19.84
C VAL A 222 -23.85 9.56 -21.15
N SER A 223 -25.14 9.44 -21.52
CA SER A 223 -25.67 10.03 -22.74
C SER A 223 -26.21 11.43 -22.50
N GLY A 224 -26.09 12.29 -23.52
CA GLY A 224 -26.69 13.64 -23.50
C GLY A 224 -25.93 14.67 -22.66
N VAL A 225 -24.70 14.41 -22.31
CA VAL A 225 -23.80 15.34 -21.62
C VAL A 225 -22.60 15.69 -22.49
N GLU A 226 -22.05 16.87 -22.31
CA GLU A 226 -20.79 17.27 -22.93
C GLU A 226 -19.62 16.87 -22.02
N HIS A 227 -18.74 15.99 -22.53
CA HIS A 227 -17.54 15.57 -21.82
C HIS A 227 -16.46 16.65 -21.90
N LYS A 228 -15.81 16.91 -20.78
CA LYS A 228 -14.71 17.85 -20.73
C LYS A 228 -13.52 17.36 -21.55
N ARG A 229 -12.83 18.29 -22.13
CA ARG A 229 -11.71 18.06 -23.05
C ARG A 229 -10.47 17.57 -22.31
N HIS A 230 -10.18 18.15 -21.14
CA HIS A 230 -9.04 17.80 -20.31
C HIS A 230 -9.48 17.17 -18.99
N CYS A 231 -8.62 16.36 -18.43
CA CYS A 231 -8.83 15.73 -17.12
C CYS A 231 -7.58 15.87 -16.26
N VAL A 232 -7.74 16.45 -15.08
CA VAL A 232 -6.71 16.53 -14.04
C VAL A 232 -7.13 15.67 -12.88
N VAL A 233 -6.27 14.72 -12.46
CA VAL A 233 -6.46 13.89 -11.26
C VAL A 233 -5.44 14.28 -10.22
N ILE A 234 -5.90 14.79 -9.08
CA ILE A 234 -5.10 15.13 -7.90
C ILE A 234 -5.24 13.98 -6.89
N LEU A 235 -4.14 13.25 -6.67
CA LEU A 235 -4.01 12.29 -5.58
C LEU A 235 -3.46 13.05 -4.37
N ALA A 236 -4.37 13.39 -3.45
CA ALA A 236 -4.04 14.14 -2.25
C ALA A 236 -3.49 13.19 -1.18
N GLU A 237 -2.22 13.38 -0.81
CA GLU A 237 -1.50 12.53 0.15
C GLU A 237 -2.24 12.44 1.48
N SER A 238 -2.60 11.22 1.88
CA SER A 238 -3.22 10.91 3.18
C SER A 238 -4.50 11.70 3.49
N PHE A 239 -5.27 12.13 2.48
CA PHE A 239 -6.42 13.01 2.65
C PHE A 239 -7.72 12.21 2.85
N GLU A 240 -8.30 12.28 4.06
CA GLU A 240 -9.51 11.53 4.42
C GLU A 240 -10.80 12.36 4.32
N GLY A 241 -11.89 11.70 3.93
CA GLY A 241 -13.18 12.35 3.66
C GLY A 241 -13.85 12.98 4.88
N TRP A 242 -13.59 12.50 6.10
CA TRP A 242 -14.21 13.02 7.32
C TRP A 242 -13.80 14.46 7.67
N MET A 243 -12.73 14.98 7.06
CA MET A 243 -12.27 16.36 7.24
C MET A 243 -13.06 17.37 6.39
N LEU A 244 -13.75 16.90 5.35
CA LEU A 244 -14.63 17.72 4.53
C LEU A 244 -15.92 18.07 5.28
N GLU A 245 -16.46 19.26 5.00
CA GLU A 245 -17.69 19.79 5.62
C GLU A 245 -17.61 19.83 7.15
N ARG A 246 -16.38 19.93 7.72
CA ARG A 246 -16.14 19.90 9.18
C ARG A 246 -15.74 21.28 9.73
N ASN A 247 -16.39 21.62 10.84
CA ASN A 247 -15.98 22.72 11.72
C ASN A 247 -15.35 22.13 12.98
N VAL A 248 -14.16 22.57 13.29
CA VAL A 248 -13.42 22.20 14.49
C VAL A 248 -13.08 23.48 15.25
N GLU A 249 -13.49 23.60 16.49
CA GLU A 249 -13.32 24.82 17.30
C GLU A 249 -13.83 26.10 16.60
N GLY A 250 -14.95 25.99 15.85
CA GLY A 250 -15.54 27.09 15.10
C GLY A 250 -14.82 27.47 13.81
N LYS A 251 -13.83 26.68 13.39
CA LYS A 251 -13.03 26.90 12.17
C LYS A 251 -13.33 25.80 11.15
N GLU A 252 -13.61 26.20 9.93
CA GLU A 252 -13.82 25.26 8.81
C GLU A 252 -12.48 24.66 8.39
N VAL A 253 -12.38 23.34 8.35
CA VAL A 253 -11.11 22.64 8.04
C VAL A 253 -10.76 22.75 6.57
N THR A 254 -11.74 22.64 5.68
CA THR A 254 -11.55 22.55 4.21
C THR A 254 -12.44 23.54 3.46
N PRO A 255 -12.27 24.87 3.69
CA PRO A 255 -13.19 25.89 3.16
C PRO A 255 -13.22 25.99 1.62
N TYR A 256 -12.11 25.68 0.94
CA TYR A 256 -12.04 25.76 -0.52
C TYR A 256 -12.79 24.61 -1.19
N LEU A 257 -12.53 23.37 -0.80
CA LEU A 257 -13.25 22.20 -1.32
C LEU A 257 -14.72 22.24 -0.93
N ASN A 258 -15.07 22.58 0.32
CA ASN A 258 -16.45 22.67 0.78
C ASN A 258 -17.30 23.63 -0.05
N ARG A 259 -16.70 24.65 -0.64
CA ARG A 259 -17.38 25.54 -1.57
C ARG A 259 -17.76 24.82 -2.87
N TRP A 260 -16.84 24.00 -3.42
CA TRP A 260 -17.11 23.20 -4.61
C TRP A 260 -18.10 22.07 -4.37
N LEU A 261 -18.15 21.49 -3.16
CA LEU A 261 -19.14 20.44 -2.84
C LEU A 261 -20.60 20.93 -2.92
N LYS A 262 -20.82 22.23 -2.95
CA LYS A 262 -22.14 22.86 -3.10
C LYS A 262 -22.49 23.18 -4.56
N ASP A 263 -21.55 23.06 -5.45
CA ASP A 263 -21.73 23.34 -6.87
C ASP A 263 -22.51 22.22 -7.56
N SER A 264 -23.48 22.58 -8.40
CA SER A 264 -24.36 21.63 -9.10
C SER A 264 -23.63 20.78 -10.14
N CYS A 265 -22.46 21.23 -10.62
CA CYS A 265 -21.60 20.49 -11.55
C CYS A 265 -20.49 19.71 -10.80
N THR A 266 -20.68 19.44 -9.52
CA THR A 266 -19.75 18.62 -8.75
C THR A 266 -20.34 17.24 -8.45
N LEU A 267 -19.57 16.19 -8.76
CA LEU A 267 -19.84 14.85 -8.27
C LEU A 267 -19.03 14.63 -7.00
N TYR A 268 -19.69 14.18 -5.93
CA TYR A 268 -19.04 13.95 -4.64
C TYR A 268 -19.45 12.63 -4.00
N ALA A 269 -18.47 11.78 -3.71
CA ALA A 269 -18.63 10.56 -2.91
C ALA A 269 -17.74 10.65 -1.66
N PRO A 270 -18.33 10.83 -0.45
CA PRO A 270 -17.58 10.99 0.80
C PRO A 270 -17.02 9.68 1.37
N ARG A 271 -17.45 8.53 0.88
CA ARG A 271 -17.18 7.21 1.49
C ARG A 271 -16.48 6.27 0.51
N VAL A 272 -15.30 6.68 0.05
CA VAL A 272 -14.44 5.82 -0.77
C VAL A 272 -13.57 4.98 0.15
N GLN A 273 -13.86 3.69 0.25
CA GLN A 273 -13.06 2.76 1.05
C GLN A 273 -11.67 2.62 0.44
N THR A 274 -10.64 2.85 1.26
CA THR A 274 -9.26 2.64 0.84
C THR A 274 -9.01 1.16 0.54
N GLN A 275 -8.35 0.90 -0.57
CA GLN A 275 -8.04 -0.45 -1.06
C GLN A 275 -6.55 -0.64 -1.33
N VAL A 276 -5.72 0.23 -0.79
CA VAL A 276 -4.26 0.12 -0.89
C VAL A 276 -3.71 -1.02 -0.02
N ARG A 277 -2.52 -1.46 -0.35
CA ARG A 277 -1.71 -2.43 0.40
C ARG A 277 -0.31 -1.89 0.65
N GLY A 278 0.71 -2.72 0.49
CA GLY A 278 2.11 -2.40 0.73
C GLY A 278 2.69 -1.29 -0.14
N GLY A 279 2.05 -0.97 -1.26
CA GLY A 279 2.46 0.12 -2.13
C GLY A 279 1.96 1.50 -1.68
N ARG A 280 0.94 1.58 -0.82
CA ARG A 280 0.35 2.85 -0.34
C ARG A 280 -0.01 3.79 -1.52
N SER A 281 0.62 4.96 -1.61
CA SER A 281 0.36 5.94 -2.67
C SER A 281 0.53 5.40 -4.09
N ILE A 282 1.47 4.45 -4.31
CA ILE A 282 1.62 3.85 -5.64
C ILE A 282 0.50 2.87 -5.96
N ASP A 283 -0.09 2.20 -4.96
CA ASP A 283 -1.27 1.36 -5.13
C ASP A 283 -2.50 2.21 -5.48
N ALA A 284 -2.64 3.40 -4.89
CA ALA A 284 -3.69 4.34 -5.26
C ALA A 284 -3.57 4.78 -6.73
N GLN A 285 -2.34 5.00 -7.21
CA GLN A 285 -2.11 5.28 -8.63
C GLN A 285 -2.54 4.11 -9.52
N LEU A 286 -2.30 2.86 -9.12
CA LEU A 286 -2.78 1.67 -9.82
C LEU A 286 -4.33 1.66 -9.87
N LEU A 287 -4.97 1.78 -8.71
CA LEU A 287 -6.43 1.75 -8.58
C LEU A 287 -7.09 2.79 -9.48
N VAL A 288 -6.66 4.05 -9.38
CA VAL A 288 -7.28 5.18 -10.08
C VAL A 288 -6.99 5.16 -11.59
N ASN A 289 -5.78 4.76 -12.00
CA ASN A 289 -5.43 4.74 -13.42
C ASN A 289 -5.88 3.50 -14.17
N THR A 290 -5.99 2.36 -13.49
CA THR A 290 -6.17 1.07 -14.17
C THR A 290 -7.40 0.30 -13.74
N GLY A 291 -8.00 0.65 -12.61
CA GLY A 291 -9.08 -0.15 -12.03
C GLY A 291 -8.63 -1.55 -11.60
N LEU A 292 -7.34 -1.78 -11.39
CA LEU A 292 -6.80 -3.02 -10.82
C LEU A 292 -6.62 -2.86 -9.32
N LEU A 293 -6.85 -3.93 -8.57
CA LEU A 293 -6.56 -3.99 -7.15
C LEU A 293 -5.07 -4.32 -6.92
N PRO A 294 -4.47 -3.82 -5.82
CA PRO A 294 -3.06 -4.06 -5.51
C PRO A 294 -2.71 -5.54 -5.35
N ILE A 295 -1.48 -5.86 -5.68
CA ILE A 295 -0.94 -7.23 -5.52
C ILE A 295 -0.90 -7.65 -4.04
N ALA A 296 -0.91 -8.96 -3.80
CA ALA A 296 -1.02 -9.52 -2.46
C ALA A 296 0.14 -9.13 -1.54
N ASN A 297 1.35 -8.91 -2.06
CA ASN A 297 2.52 -8.55 -1.27
C ASN A 297 3.47 -7.63 -2.05
N GLY A 298 3.93 -6.56 -1.39
CA GLY A 298 4.80 -5.54 -1.97
C GLY A 298 4.06 -4.56 -2.89
N ALA A 299 4.81 -3.80 -3.68
CA ALA A 299 4.28 -2.86 -4.65
C ALA A 299 4.50 -3.36 -6.08
N TYR A 300 3.47 -3.29 -6.91
CA TYR A 300 3.53 -3.73 -8.32
C TYR A 300 4.62 -3.00 -9.10
N SER A 301 4.83 -1.72 -8.82
CA SER A 301 5.81 -0.86 -9.47
C SER A 301 7.27 -1.31 -9.29
N ILE A 302 7.52 -2.02 -8.19
CA ILE A 302 8.85 -2.56 -7.85
C ILE A 302 8.96 -4.02 -8.33
N ARG A 303 7.88 -4.81 -8.14
CA ARG A 303 7.91 -6.24 -8.46
C ARG A 303 7.72 -6.52 -9.95
N PHE A 304 6.87 -5.74 -10.62
CA PHE A 304 6.48 -5.95 -12.01
C PHE A 304 6.62 -4.66 -12.86
N PRO A 305 7.80 -4.00 -12.83
CA PRO A 305 7.98 -2.68 -13.43
C PRO A 305 7.85 -2.68 -14.96
N ASN A 306 8.04 -3.85 -15.60
CA ASN A 306 8.02 -4.00 -17.04
C ASN A 306 6.74 -4.65 -17.59
N HIS A 307 5.76 -4.90 -16.70
CA HIS A 307 4.48 -5.45 -17.12
C HIS A 307 3.61 -4.38 -17.78
N ARG A 308 2.70 -4.82 -18.60
CA ARG A 308 1.75 -3.93 -19.27
C ARG A 308 0.50 -3.76 -18.43
N TYR A 309 0.03 -2.53 -18.37
CA TYR A 309 -1.19 -2.18 -17.65
C TYR A 309 -2.12 -1.40 -18.58
N PRO A 310 -3.43 -1.70 -18.59
CA PRO A 310 -4.40 -0.80 -19.17
C PRO A 310 -4.47 0.48 -18.32
N SER A 311 -4.81 1.62 -18.90
CA SER A 311 -4.86 2.85 -18.11
C SER A 311 -5.75 3.91 -18.75
N LEU A 312 -6.17 4.91 -17.93
CA LEU A 312 -6.86 6.12 -18.41
C LEU A 312 -6.06 6.85 -19.49
N ALA A 313 -4.74 6.98 -19.30
CA ALA A 313 -3.87 7.62 -20.28
C ALA A 313 -3.89 6.89 -21.62
N LYS A 314 -3.86 5.56 -21.64
CA LYS A 314 -3.96 4.76 -22.85
C LYS A 314 -5.35 4.83 -23.48
N ALA A 315 -6.41 4.83 -22.66
CA ALA A 315 -7.78 4.98 -23.14
C ALA A 315 -7.97 6.33 -23.85
N LEU A 316 -7.46 7.41 -23.26
CA LEU A 316 -7.49 8.74 -23.88
C LEU A 316 -6.66 8.80 -25.16
N LYS A 317 -5.46 8.21 -25.18
CA LYS A 317 -4.65 8.12 -26.40
C LYS A 317 -5.36 7.37 -27.52
N GLN A 318 -6.04 6.27 -27.21
CA GLN A 318 -6.83 5.53 -28.18
C GLN A 318 -7.96 6.38 -28.76
N ALA A 319 -8.63 7.18 -27.93
CA ALA A 319 -9.74 8.02 -28.34
C ALA A 319 -9.33 9.26 -29.14
N CYS A 320 -8.18 9.89 -28.83
CA CYS A 320 -7.76 11.15 -29.45
C CYS A 320 -6.56 11.03 -30.40
N GLY A 321 -6.00 9.81 -30.56
CA GLY A 321 -4.76 9.58 -31.30
C GLY A 321 -3.55 10.22 -30.61
N GLU A 322 -2.46 10.46 -31.36
CA GLU A 322 -1.22 10.99 -30.80
C GLU A 322 -1.22 12.49 -30.46
N LYS A 323 -2.31 13.18 -30.67
CA LYS A 323 -2.41 14.61 -30.42
C LYS A 323 -2.58 14.99 -28.95
N GLY A 324 -3.02 14.06 -28.08
CA GLY A 324 -3.18 14.29 -26.66
C GLY A 324 -1.86 14.27 -25.88
N ARG A 325 -1.84 14.88 -24.71
CA ARG A 325 -0.72 14.82 -23.76
C ARG A 325 -1.12 14.10 -22.49
N MET A 326 -0.36 13.09 -22.12
CA MET A 326 -0.56 12.29 -20.91
C MET A 326 0.64 12.54 -19.98
N VAL A 327 0.45 13.28 -18.90
CA VAL A 327 1.53 13.80 -18.08
C VAL A 327 1.34 13.45 -16.61
N GLY A 328 2.37 12.83 -16.04
CA GLY A 328 2.48 12.62 -14.58
C GLY A 328 3.30 13.72 -13.94
N MET A 329 2.89 14.19 -12.76
CA MET A 329 3.61 15.19 -11.96
C MET A 329 3.66 14.73 -10.50
N THR A 330 4.85 14.71 -9.92
CA THR A 330 5.04 14.33 -8.51
C THR A 330 6.07 15.23 -7.85
N SER A 331 5.79 15.61 -6.61
CA SER A 331 6.74 16.36 -5.77
C SER A 331 7.89 15.48 -5.25
N ASP A 332 7.84 14.17 -5.43
CA ASP A 332 8.87 13.23 -4.99
C ASP A 332 9.86 12.89 -6.13
N LYS A 333 10.95 12.20 -5.80
CA LYS A 333 11.93 11.74 -6.78
C LYS A 333 11.34 10.64 -7.66
N ARG A 334 11.67 10.64 -8.95
CA ARG A 334 11.23 9.61 -9.92
C ARG A 334 11.61 8.17 -9.56
N ILE A 335 12.64 8.00 -8.73
CA ILE A 335 13.10 6.68 -8.27
C ILE A 335 12.22 6.13 -7.13
N VAL A 336 11.58 6.99 -6.34
CA VAL A 336 10.68 6.56 -5.25
C VAL A 336 9.50 5.84 -5.86
N TRP A 337 9.22 4.64 -5.37
CA TRP A 337 8.21 3.74 -5.94
C TRP A 337 8.37 3.45 -7.44
N ASN A 338 9.55 3.70 -8.03
CA ASN A 338 9.78 3.54 -9.47
C ASN A 338 8.77 4.34 -10.32
N GLN A 339 8.49 5.59 -9.95
CA GLN A 339 7.53 6.48 -10.63
C GLN A 339 7.81 6.59 -12.15
N GLN A 340 9.09 6.55 -12.55
CA GLN A 340 9.45 6.58 -13.97
C GLN A 340 8.93 5.33 -14.71
N GLY A 341 9.12 4.15 -14.12
CA GLY A 341 8.63 2.89 -14.70
C GLY A 341 7.09 2.87 -14.76
N VAL A 342 6.43 3.36 -13.70
CA VAL A 342 4.96 3.48 -13.65
C VAL A 342 4.44 4.41 -14.74
N ALA A 343 5.03 5.59 -14.90
CA ALA A 343 4.64 6.53 -15.94
C ALA A 343 4.72 5.88 -17.33
N MET A 344 5.81 5.17 -17.63
CA MET A 344 5.96 4.42 -18.88
C MET A 344 4.92 3.30 -19.02
N ALA A 345 4.70 2.51 -17.96
CA ALA A 345 3.78 1.38 -17.97
C ALA A 345 2.32 1.84 -18.20
N PHE A 346 1.93 3.00 -17.67
CA PHE A 346 0.62 3.61 -17.84
C PHE A 346 0.48 4.42 -19.15
N GLY A 347 1.58 4.60 -19.90
CA GLY A 347 1.54 5.30 -21.18
C GLY A 347 1.57 6.83 -21.06
N PHE A 348 2.11 7.36 -19.96
CA PHE A 348 2.40 8.79 -19.88
C PHE A 348 3.52 9.18 -20.84
N ASP A 349 3.37 10.31 -21.50
CA ASP A 349 4.38 10.89 -22.41
C ASP A 349 5.52 11.52 -21.62
N ARG A 350 5.22 12.06 -20.45
CA ARG A 350 6.16 12.79 -19.61
C ARG A 350 5.89 12.60 -18.13
N LEU A 351 6.98 12.58 -17.36
CA LEU A 351 6.94 12.66 -15.89
C LEU A 351 7.78 13.86 -15.43
N TYR A 352 7.12 14.82 -14.80
CA TYR A 352 7.75 15.87 -14.01
C TYR A 352 7.92 15.38 -12.57
N ASP A 353 9.17 15.32 -12.11
CA ASP A 353 9.52 14.88 -10.77
C ASP A 353 10.10 16.03 -9.91
N GLU A 354 10.53 15.75 -8.70
CA GLU A 354 11.13 16.71 -7.76
C GLU A 354 12.09 17.72 -8.42
N LYS A 355 12.85 17.29 -9.44
CA LYS A 355 13.82 18.13 -10.14
C LYS A 355 13.20 19.18 -11.07
N SER A 356 11.95 18.99 -11.42
CA SER A 356 11.20 19.84 -12.34
C SER A 356 10.50 21.01 -11.63
N PHE A 357 10.58 21.07 -10.30
CA PHE A 357 9.90 22.05 -9.48
C PHE A 357 10.88 22.86 -8.62
N THR A 358 10.65 24.16 -8.51
CA THR A 358 11.34 25.02 -7.55
C THR A 358 10.90 24.64 -6.14
N LYS A 359 11.85 24.42 -5.24
CA LYS A 359 11.59 23.96 -3.87
C LYS A 359 11.28 25.13 -2.95
N GLU A 360 10.04 25.52 -2.96
CA GLU A 360 9.47 26.51 -2.06
C GLU A 360 8.62 25.83 -0.98
N GLU A 361 8.36 26.52 0.15
CA GLU A 361 7.52 26.01 1.25
C GLU A 361 7.83 24.54 1.59
N ARG A 362 9.07 24.26 1.99
CA ARG A 362 9.53 22.87 2.20
C ARG A 362 8.78 22.16 3.31
N MET A 363 8.05 21.08 2.95
CA MET A 363 7.17 20.35 3.83
C MET A 363 7.72 18.98 4.25
N GLY A 364 7.21 18.51 5.37
CA GLY A 364 7.47 17.18 5.90
C GLY A 364 8.92 16.91 6.24
N VAL A 365 9.20 15.67 6.64
CA VAL A 365 10.55 15.21 7.02
C VAL A 365 11.53 15.26 5.85
N LYS A 366 11.07 14.92 4.65
CA LYS A 366 11.91 14.89 3.43
C LYS A 366 12.16 16.26 2.82
N LYS A 367 11.59 17.33 3.37
CA LYS A 367 11.73 18.71 2.86
C LYS A 367 11.39 18.83 1.37
N ARG A 368 10.28 18.21 0.95
CA ARG A 368 9.73 18.35 -0.41
C ARG A 368 9.10 19.72 -0.61
N VAL A 369 8.89 20.12 -1.85
CA VAL A 369 8.10 21.30 -2.18
C VAL A 369 6.69 21.16 -1.60
N GLY A 370 6.17 22.23 -0.99
CA GLY A 370 4.82 22.26 -0.43
C GLY A 370 3.73 22.14 -1.50
N ASP A 371 2.56 21.64 -1.13
CA ASP A 371 1.46 21.42 -2.10
C ASP A 371 1.05 22.71 -2.80
N TYR A 372 1.06 23.86 -2.11
CA TYR A 372 0.69 25.13 -2.74
C TYR A 372 1.64 25.51 -3.88
N PRO A 373 2.95 25.73 -3.67
CA PRO A 373 3.86 26.05 -4.78
C PRO A 373 3.99 24.90 -5.79
N PHE A 374 3.81 23.64 -5.38
CA PHE A 374 3.79 22.52 -6.31
C PHE A 374 2.62 22.61 -7.28
N LEU A 375 1.39 22.80 -6.78
CA LEU A 375 0.19 22.85 -7.61
C LEU A 375 0.16 24.12 -8.48
N GLN A 376 0.70 25.27 -8.01
CA GLN A 376 0.85 26.47 -8.85
C GLN A 376 1.76 26.19 -10.05
N GLN A 377 2.93 25.59 -9.84
CA GLN A 377 3.84 25.20 -10.91
C GLN A 377 3.25 24.08 -11.80
N CYS A 378 2.40 23.20 -11.26
CA CYS A 378 1.65 22.25 -12.06
C CYS A 378 0.67 22.95 -13.01
N ALA A 379 -0.06 23.97 -12.56
CA ALA A 379 -0.99 24.72 -13.41
C ALA A 379 -0.26 25.38 -14.59
N GLU A 380 0.91 25.99 -14.36
CA GLU A 380 1.76 26.55 -15.43
C GLU A 380 2.17 25.48 -16.44
N LYS A 381 2.65 24.31 -15.98
CA LYS A 381 3.04 23.20 -16.86
C LYS A 381 1.85 22.63 -17.62
N ILE A 382 0.67 22.56 -17.02
CA ILE A 382 -0.57 22.14 -17.67
C ILE A 382 -0.90 23.10 -18.82
N ALA A 383 -0.82 24.41 -18.59
CA ALA A 383 -1.05 25.41 -19.62
C ALA A 383 -0.05 25.26 -20.79
N GLU A 384 1.24 25.07 -20.49
CA GLU A 384 2.28 24.84 -21.51
C GLU A 384 2.02 23.55 -22.31
N GLU A 385 1.68 22.44 -21.66
CA GLU A 385 1.43 21.16 -22.34
C GLU A 385 0.16 21.20 -23.20
N ILE A 386 -0.89 21.87 -22.74
CA ILE A 386 -2.13 22.06 -23.52
C ILE A 386 -1.84 22.95 -24.74
N ALA A 387 -1.17 24.08 -24.56
CA ALA A 387 -0.80 24.97 -25.67
C ALA A 387 0.08 24.27 -26.71
N GLY A 388 0.97 23.38 -26.26
CA GLY A 388 1.83 22.59 -27.14
C GLY A 388 1.14 21.41 -27.85
N SER A 389 -0.10 21.06 -27.48
CA SER A 389 -0.80 19.86 -27.99
C SER A 389 -1.74 20.12 -29.18
N GLY A 390 -2.12 21.39 -29.42
CA GLY A 390 -3.03 21.84 -30.48
C GLY A 390 -4.52 21.85 -30.07
N ASP A 391 -5.32 22.63 -30.80
CA ASP A 391 -6.67 23.05 -30.41
C ASP A 391 -7.72 21.92 -30.27
N SER A 392 -7.52 20.76 -30.82
CA SER A 392 -8.46 19.63 -30.75
C SER A 392 -7.97 18.47 -29.88
N SER A 393 -6.88 18.67 -29.14
CA SER A 393 -6.29 17.60 -28.33
C SER A 393 -7.00 17.39 -27.00
N ARG A 394 -6.99 16.18 -26.48
CA ARG A 394 -7.41 15.84 -25.10
C ARG A 394 -6.16 15.57 -24.26
N CYS A 395 -6.08 16.16 -23.07
CA CYS A 395 -4.94 15.99 -22.20
C CYS A 395 -5.35 15.38 -20.85
N PHE A 396 -4.47 14.55 -20.32
CA PHE A 396 -4.63 13.93 -19.01
C PHE A 396 -3.43 14.24 -18.13
N PHE A 397 -3.71 14.72 -16.92
CA PHE A 397 -2.69 15.08 -15.95
C PHE A 397 -2.94 14.35 -14.63
N GLN A 398 -1.93 13.70 -14.10
CA GLN A 398 -1.97 13.13 -12.76
C GLN A 398 -1.00 13.88 -11.86
N LEU A 399 -1.50 14.46 -10.78
CA LEU A 399 -0.73 15.22 -9.80
C LEU A 399 -0.71 14.43 -8.48
N VAL A 400 0.47 14.20 -7.91
CA VAL A 400 0.64 13.50 -6.63
C VAL A 400 1.25 14.47 -5.63
N THR A 401 0.48 14.85 -4.60
CA THR A 401 0.90 15.80 -3.57
C THR A 401 1.74 15.12 -2.46
N TYR A 402 2.23 15.89 -1.49
CA TYR A 402 3.09 15.35 -0.44
C TYR A 402 2.85 15.95 0.95
N SER A 403 2.30 17.15 1.08
CA SER A 403 2.25 17.88 2.37
C SER A 403 1.48 17.15 3.47
N GLY A 404 0.52 16.32 3.07
CA GLY A 404 -0.24 15.44 3.97
C GLY A 404 0.52 14.21 4.48
N HIS A 405 1.81 14.03 4.09
CA HIS A 405 2.59 12.85 4.52
C HIS A 405 2.89 12.89 6.02
N GLY A 406 2.67 11.75 6.71
CA GLY A 406 3.00 11.61 8.13
C GLY A 406 4.45 11.98 8.46
N PRO A 407 4.71 12.64 9.57
CA PRO A 407 3.84 12.98 10.71
C PRO A 407 3.01 14.28 10.57
N PHE A 408 2.64 14.72 9.36
CA PHE A 408 1.73 15.82 9.07
C PHE A 408 2.24 17.21 9.48
N ILE A 409 3.55 17.43 9.42
CA ILE A 409 4.18 18.66 9.91
C ILE A 409 4.14 19.73 8.83
N ILE A 410 3.38 20.79 9.09
CA ILE A 410 3.41 22.05 8.35
C ILE A 410 4.20 23.06 9.19
N PRO A 411 5.25 23.71 8.65
CA PRO A 411 5.95 24.78 9.34
C PRO A 411 5.01 25.91 9.76
N ASP A 412 5.25 26.55 10.90
CA ASP A 412 4.33 27.53 11.50
C ASP A 412 4.04 28.70 10.58
N GLU A 413 5.00 29.15 9.78
CA GLU A 413 4.86 30.22 8.80
C GLU A 413 3.86 29.91 7.66
N TYR A 414 3.58 28.61 7.42
CA TYR A 414 2.66 28.17 6.36
C TYR A 414 1.32 27.65 6.89
N LYS A 415 1.18 27.53 8.22
CA LYS A 415 -0.09 27.15 8.84
C LYS A 415 -1.13 28.23 8.61
N ARG A 416 -2.31 27.85 8.11
CA ARG A 416 -3.44 28.74 7.88
C ARG A 416 -4.52 28.61 8.93
N ILE A 417 -4.48 27.51 9.68
CA ILE A 417 -5.37 27.19 10.77
C ILE A 417 -4.56 26.64 11.94
N SER A 418 -5.02 26.87 13.16
CA SER A 418 -4.45 26.29 14.37
C SER A 418 -5.56 25.96 15.35
N PHE A 419 -5.36 24.93 16.13
CA PHE A 419 -6.32 24.44 17.13
C PHE A 419 -5.78 24.60 18.53
N SER A 420 -6.63 24.40 19.54
CA SER A 420 -6.26 24.59 20.93
C SER A 420 -5.12 23.63 21.36
N PRO A 421 -4.28 24.04 22.34
CA PRO A 421 -3.21 23.17 22.87
C PRO A 421 -3.70 21.87 23.53
N GLY A 422 -5.01 21.76 23.83
CA GLY A 422 -5.61 20.55 24.38
C GLY A 422 -5.86 19.44 23.36
N MET A 423 -5.81 19.76 22.05
CA MET A 423 -5.96 18.77 21.00
C MET A 423 -4.71 17.88 20.91
N PRO A 424 -4.84 16.54 20.75
CA PRO A 424 -3.71 15.67 20.49
C PRO A 424 -2.84 16.19 19.35
N GLU A 425 -1.52 16.24 19.55
CA GLU A 425 -0.59 16.86 18.58
C GLU A 425 -0.74 16.29 17.18
N VAL A 426 -0.83 14.98 17.06
CA VAL A 426 -0.99 14.31 15.76
C VAL A 426 -2.28 14.69 15.06
N LEU A 427 -3.37 14.87 15.81
CA LEU A 427 -4.67 15.28 15.25
C LEU A 427 -4.63 16.75 14.82
N ASN A 428 -4.03 17.63 15.63
CA ASN A 428 -3.81 19.04 15.28
C ASN A 428 -2.99 19.16 13.99
N ASN A 429 -1.87 18.44 13.91
CA ASN A 429 -1.01 18.43 12.72
C ASN A 429 -1.76 17.90 11.50
N TYR A 430 -2.55 16.84 11.65
CA TYR A 430 -3.30 16.25 10.54
C TYR A 430 -4.36 17.19 9.97
N LEU A 431 -5.15 17.84 10.84
CA LEU A 431 -6.13 18.84 10.44
C LEU A 431 -5.48 20.08 9.80
N THR A 432 -4.31 20.50 10.32
CA THR A 432 -3.53 21.61 9.77
C THR A 432 -2.99 21.28 8.37
N ALA A 433 -2.49 20.07 8.18
CA ALA A 433 -2.03 19.59 6.87
C ALA A 433 -3.18 19.51 5.85
N ALA A 434 -4.34 18.99 6.26
CA ALA A 434 -5.52 18.94 5.42
C ALA A 434 -6.00 20.33 4.98
N ASN A 435 -5.99 21.31 5.90
CA ASN A 435 -6.33 22.71 5.57
C ASN A 435 -5.33 23.34 4.59
N TYR A 436 -4.04 23.02 4.74
CA TYR A 436 -3.02 23.52 3.80
C TYR A 436 -3.20 22.89 2.41
N THR A 437 -3.47 21.60 2.31
CA THR A 437 -3.75 20.91 1.04
C THR A 437 -5.04 21.43 0.39
N ASP A 438 -6.10 21.66 1.16
CA ASP A 438 -7.35 22.28 0.70
C ASP A 438 -7.11 23.67 0.08
N TYR A 439 -6.32 24.50 0.78
CA TYR A 439 -5.91 25.80 0.25
C TYR A 439 -5.13 25.67 -1.06
N ALA A 440 -4.17 24.77 -1.11
CA ALA A 440 -3.35 24.54 -2.30
C ALA A 440 -4.20 24.13 -3.52
N ILE A 441 -5.17 23.21 -3.31
CA ILE A 441 -6.11 22.78 -4.35
C ILE A 441 -7.03 23.94 -4.77
N GLY A 442 -7.54 24.72 -3.81
CA GLY A 442 -8.36 25.88 -4.12
C GLY A 442 -7.63 26.90 -5.00
N LYS A 443 -6.38 27.18 -4.66
CA LYS A 443 -5.53 28.11 -5.44
C LYS A 443 -5.11 27.56 -6.80
N PHE A 444 -4.96 26.24 -6.92
CA PHE A 444 -4.76 25.58 -8.20
C PHE A 444 -5.96 25.78 -9.14
N ILE A 445 -7.17 25.62 -8.62
CA ILE A 445 -8.40 25.81 -9.41
C ILE A 445 -8.52 27.29 -9.84
N GLU A 446 -8.28 28.23 -8.93
CA GLU A 446 -8.26 29.66 -9.24
C GLU A 446 -7.24 29.97 -10.36
N ARG A 447 -6.06 29.36 -10.32
CA ARG A 447 -5.04 29.52 -11.36
C ARG A 447 -5.50 28.97 -12.71
N LEU A 448 -6.16 27.82 -12.77
CA LEU A 448 -6.73 27.30 -14.02
C LEU A 448 -7.85 28.19 -14.57
N GLN A 449 -8.60 28.87 -13.70
CA GLN A 449 -9.59 29.87 -14.11
C GLN A 449 -8.91 31.11 -14.72
N GLU A 450 -7.85 31.60 -14.11
CA GLU A 450 -7.03 32.74 -14.63
C GLU A 450 -6.42 32.44 -16.01
N GLU A 451 -5.97 31.19 -16.23
CA GLU A 451 -5.43 30.70 -17.51
C GLU A 451 -6.53 30.38 -18.55
N GLY A 452 -7.81 30.49 -18.18
CA GLY A 452 -8.93 30.17 -19.08
C GLY A 452 -9.10 28.68 -19.40
N LEU A 453 -8.50 27.79 -18.59
CA LEU A 453 -8.51 26.33 -18.81
C LEU A 453 -9.59 25.60 -18.02
N PHE A 454 -10.19 26.25 -17.02
CA PHE A 454 -11.12 25.62 -16.10
C PHE A 454 -12.35 25.04 -16.80
N ASP A 455 -12.97 25.80 -17.71
CA ASP A 455 -14.25 25.39 -18.33
C ASP A 455 -14.13 24.12 -19.18
N GLU A 456 -12.96 23.89 -19.75
CA GLU A 456 -12.67 22.70 -20.55
C GLU A 456 -12.04 21.55 -19.75
N THR A 457 -11.82 21.72 -18.44
CA THR A 457 -11.09 20.78 -17.60
C THR A 457 -11.98 20.19 -16.51
N MET A 458 -12.07 18.87 -16.45
CA MET A 458 -12.61 18.14 -15.32
C MET A 458 -11.50 17.93 -14.28
N ILE A 459 -11.75 18.33 -13.03
CA ILE A 459 -10.78 18.24 -11.94
C ILE A 459 -11.25 17.21 -10.93
N VAL A 460 -10.46 16.16 -10.76
CA VAL A 460 -10.69 15.06 -9.84
C VAL A 460 -9.78 15.23 -8.61
N VAL A 461 -10.35 15.21 -7.42
CA VAL A 461 -9.62 15.21 -6.15
C VAL A 461 -10.00 13.96 -5.38
N THR A 462 -9.02 13.13 -5.04
CA THR A 462 -9.23 11.96 -4.17
C THR A 462 -8.04 11.80 -3.24
N GLY A 463 -8.27 11.30 -2.02
CA GLY A 463 -7.18 10.90 -1.16
C GLY A 463 -6.54 9.61 -1.70
N ASP A 464 -5.22 9.52 -1.64
CA ASP A 464 -4.53 8.32 -2.08
C ASP A 464 -4.72 7.16 -1.10
N HIS A 465 -4.69 7.41 0.21
CA HIS A 465 -4.97 6.41 1.25
C HIS A 465 -5.33 7.09 2.59
N GLU A 466 -5.64 6.27 3.58
CA GLU A 466 -5.87 6.74 4.95
C GLU A 466 -4.60 7.35 5.57
N GLY A 467 -4.74 8.44 6.32
CA GLY A 467 -3.62 9.13 6.97
C GLY A 467 -3.35 8.64 8.38
N LEU A 468 -4.40 8.40 9.17
CA LEU A 468 -4.25 8.10 10.60
C LEU A 468 -3.85 6.66 10.89
N ALA A 469 -4.09 5.72 9.97
CA ALA A 469 -3.67 4.31 10.06
C ALA A 469 -3.86 3.72 11.49
N TYR A 470 -2.79 3.17 12.09
CA TYR A 470 -2.83 2.56 13.43
C TYR A 470 -3.14 3.54 14.58
N LEU A 471 -3.05 4.84 14.37
CA LEU A 471 -3.39 5.87 15.36
C LEU A 471 -4.88 6.13 15.46
N ARG A 472 -5.66 5.73 14.44
CA ARG A 472 -7.09 6.00 14.34
C ARG A 472 -7.88 5.59 15.59
N GLN A 473 -7.74 4.33 16.00
CA GLN A 473 -8.51 3.82 17.14
C GLN A 473 -8.20 4.60 18.41
N SER A 474 -6.93 4.82 18.72
CA SER A 474 -6.53 5.56 19.92
C SER A 474 -7.02 7.02 19.89
N LEU A 475 -7.05 7.65 18.73
CA LEU A 475 -7.59 9.01 18.57
C LEU A 475 -9.12 9.05 18.73
N CYS A 476 -9.86 8.08 18.21
CA CYS A 476 -11.29 7.98 18.42
C CYS A 476 -11.68 7.83 19.91
N GLU A 477 -10.79 7.27 20.73
CA GLU A 477 -10.97 7.10 22.17
C GLU A 477 -10.65 8.36 23.00
N THR A 478 -9.98 9.37 22.39
CA THR A 478 -9.72 10.65 23.06
C THR A 478 -10.99 11.51 23.14
N LYS A 479 -11.03 12.43 24.11
CA LYS A 479 -12.14 13.38 24.24
C LYS A 479 -12.29 14.27 23.00
N GLU A 480 -11.18 14.72 22.46
CA GLU A 480 -11.09 15.64 21.32
C GLU A 480 -11.31 14.93 19.99
N GLY A 481 -10.82 13.70 19.85
CA GLY A 481 -10.98 12.88 18.63
C GLY A 481 -12.31 12.12 18.57
N GLY A 482 -12.92 11.83 19.73
CA GLY A 482 -14.20 11.12 19.79
C GLY A 482 -15.31 11.93 19.12
N GLY A 483 -15.98 11.34 18.12
CA GLY A 483 -17.01 12.02 17.32
C GLY A 483 -16.46 12.95 16.21
N LEU A 484 -15.16 13.23 16.20
CA LEU A 484 -14.49 13.99 15.14
C LEU A 484 -13.84 13.05 14.11
N VAL A 485 -12.96 12.18 14.56
CA VAL A 485 -12.27 11.20 13.71
C VAL A 485 -13.22 10.10 13.30
N SER A 486 -13.29 9.82 11.99
CA SER A 486 -14.07 8.68 11.49
C SER A 486 -13.46 7.35 11.94
N PRO A 487 -14.24 6.39 12.44
CA PRO A 487 -13.74 5.03 12.69
C PRO A 487 -13.44 4.25 11.40
N PHE A 488 -13.84 4.77 10.23
CA PHE A 488 -13.67 4.16 8.93
C PHE A 488 -12.55 4.85 8.14
N GLU A 489 -11.88 4.09 7.31
CA GLU A 489 -10.77 4.53 6.46
C GLU A 489 -11.31 5.01 5.09
N TYR A 490 -12.12 6.06 5.10
CA TYR A 490 -12.70 6.62 3.88
C TYR A 490 -11.92 7.85 3.38
N THR A 491 -11.53 7.81 2.12
CA THR A 491 -11.09 8.98 1.36
C THR A 491 -12.27 9.60 0.60
N PRO A 492 -12.20 10.86 0.16
CA PRO A 492 -13.21 11.44 -0.72
C PRO A 492 -12.93 11.13 -2.18
N PHE A 493 -13.97 11.14 -3.02
CA PHE A 493 -13.88 11.27 -4.46
C PHE A 493 -14.72 12.46 -4.89
N ILE A 494 -14.05 13.51 -5.36
CA ILE A 494 -14.66 14.78 -5.76
C ILE A 494 -14.31 15.01 -7.24
N VAL A 495 -15.31 15.26 -8.06
CA VAL A 495 -15.11 15.64 -9.46
C VAL A 495 -15.74 17.02 -9.68
N ILE A 496 -14.90 18.04 -9.76
CA ILE A 496 -15.30 19.43 -10.01
C ILE A 496 -15.39 19.63 -11.51
N ASN A 497 -16.36 20.43 -11.93
CA ASN A 497 -16.69 20.66 -13.34
C ASN A 497 -17.01 19.32 -14.05
N SER A 498 -17.73 18.46 -13.34
CA SER A 498 -18.18 17.16 -13.81
C SER A 498 -19.31 17.29 -14.81
N PRO A 499 -19.37 16.45 -15.86
CA PRO A 499 -20.53 16.39 -16.75
C PRO A 499 -21.80 15.90 -16.03
N VAL A 500 -21.65 15.22 -14.88
CA VAL A 500 -22.76 14.76 -14.04
C VAL A 500 -22.52 15.25 -12.61
N GLY A 501 -23.41 16.14 -12.15
CA GLY A 501 -23.43 16.57 -10.74
C GLY A 501 -24.25 15.60 -9.91
N MET A 502 -23.67 15.04 -8.86
CA MET A 502 -24.38 14.16 -7.91
C MET A 502 -23.64 14.03 -6.58
N ARG A 503 -24.37 13.69 -5.55
CA ARG A 503 -23.80 13.28 -4.26
C ARG A 503 -24.08 11.80 -4.04
N TYR A 504 -23.04 10.99 -3.96
CA TYR A 504 -23.13 9.53 -3.81
C TYR A 504 -22.84 9.13 -2.36
N GLU A 505 -23.88 8.84 -1.59
CA GLU A 505 -23.79 8.61 -0.13
C GLU A 505 -23.48 7.15 0.26
N LYS A 506 -23.53 6.21 -0.67
CA LYS A 506 -23.17 4.82 -0.38
C LYS A 506 -21.65 4.66 -0.35
N VAL A 507 -21.18 3.50 0.12
CA VAL A 507 -19.75 3.15 0.04
C VAL A 507 -19.39 2.77 -1.38
N MET A 508 -18.22 3.21 -1.83
CA MET A 508 -17.55 2.73 -3.04
C MET A 508 -16.10 2.34 -2.72
N GLY A 509 -15.50 1.51 -3.53
CA GLY A 509 -14.06 1.22 -3.45
C GLY A 509 -13.23 2.20 -4.27
N GLN A 510 -11.94 2.36 -3.96
CA GLN A 510 -11.04 3.14 -4.83
C GLN A 510 -10.98 2.57 -6.26
N VAL A 511 -11.17 1.26 -6.41
CA VAL A 511 -11.21 0.58 -7.71
C VAL A 511 -12.36 1.04 -8.61
N ASP A 512 -13.44 1.57 -8.03
CA ASP A 512 -14.62 2.09 -8.74
C ASP A 512 -14.36 3.46 -9.39
N ILE A 513 -13.32 4.18 -8.92
CA ILE A 513 -12.93 5.48 -9.48
C ILE A 513 -12.58 5.36 -10.96
N TYR A 514 -11.79 4.35 -11.34
CA TYR A 514 -11.38 4.14 -12.72
C TYR A 514 -12.60 3.96 -13.66
N SER A 515 -13.52 3.08 -13.31
CA SER A 515 -14.73 2.81 -14.11
C SER A 515 -15.62 4.05 -14.21
N THR A 516 -15.74 4.81 -13.12
CA THR A 516 -16.48 6.07 -13.08
C THR A 516 -15.82 7.15 -13.96
N LEU A 517 -14.50 7.24 -13.95
CA LEU A 517 -13.78 8.20 -14.79
C LEU A 517 -13.85 7.85 -16.28
N LEU A 518 -13.86 6.57 -16.65
CA LEU A 518 -14.11 6.17 -18.05
C LEU A 518 -15.45 6.72 -18.53
N ASP A 519 -16.50 6.54 -17.75
CA ASP A 519 -17.85 7.01 -18.11
C ASP A 519 -17.91 8.55 -18.15
N LEU A 520 -17.35 9.24 -17.14
CA LEU A 520 -17.34 10.71 -17.10
C LEU A 520 -16.51 11.35 -18.22
N THR A 521 -15.53 10.65 -18.76
CA THR A 521 -14.68 11.15 -19.85
C THR A 521 -15.13 10.68 -21.24
N GLY A 522 -16.23 9.90 -21.33
CA GLY A 522 -16.71 9.36 -22.61
C GLY A 522 -15.75 8.36 -23.24
N LEU A 523 -15.13 7.51 -22.42
CA LEU A 523 -14.20 6.46 -22.83
C LEU A 523 -14.77 5.05 -22.62
N ASP A 524 -16.09 4.97 -22.64
CA ASP A 524 -16.85 3.75 -22.47
C ASP A 524 -16.64 2.71 -23.60
N ASP A 525 -16.03 3.09 -24.71
CA ASP A 525 -15.58 2.17 -25.77
C ASP A 525 -14.23 1.51 -25.49
N TYR A 526 -13.45 1.97 -24.51
CA TYR A 526 -12.16 1.36 -24.19
C TYR A 526 -12.35 -0.10 -23.74
N GLY A 527 -11.57 -1.03 -24.26
CA GLY A 527 -11.75 -2.47 -24.06
C GLY A 527 -11.67 -2.93 -22.61
N TRP A 528 -10.90 -2.25 -21.76
CA TRP A 528 -10.77 -2.54 -20.33
C TRP A 528 -11.65 -1.59 -19.50
N LYS A 529 -12.52 -2.16 -18.64
CA LYS A 529 -13.48 -1.39 -17.81
C LYS A 529 -13.09 -1.30 -16.34
N GLY A 530 -11.97 -1.91 -15.94
CA GLY A 530 -11.60 -2.07 -14.55
C GLY A 530 -12.24 -3.27 -13.86
N MET A 531 -11.91 -3.47 -12.62
CA MET A 531 -12.48 -4.52 -11.77
C MET A 531 -13.56 -3.97 -10.83
N GLY A 532 -13.69 -2.65 -10.73
CA GLY A 532 -14.74 -1.95 -10.03
C GLY A 532 -15.99 -1.75 -10.90
N GLN A 533 -16.94 -1.00 -10.36
CA GLN A 533 -18.18 -0.61 -11.03
C GLN A 533 -18.33 0.92 -10.94
N SER A 534 -18.77 1.55 -12.03
CA SER A 534 -19.09 2.98 -12.02
C SER A 534 -20.19 3.31 -11.02
N ILE A 535 -20.00 4.35 -10.22
CA ILE A 535 -21.06 4.84 -9.30
C ILE A 535 -22.18 5.56 -10.03
N LEU A 536 -22.04 5.82 -11.33
CA LEU A 536 -23.10 6.33 -12.18
C LEU A 536 -24.11 5.24 -12.56
N ASP A 537 -23.70 3.97 -12.44
CA ASP A 537 -24.59 2.83 -12.64
C ASP A 537 -25.55 2.68 -11.46
N PRO A 538 -26.88 2.77 -11.67
CA PRO A 538 -27.86 2.60 -10.60
C PRO A 538 -27.79 1.24 -9.91
N SER A 539 -27.21 0.23 -10.56
CA SER A 539 -27.01 -1.11 -9.99
C SER A 539 -25.76 -1.22 -9.08
N HIS A 540 -25.00 -0.14 -8.89
CA HIS A 540 -23.85 -0.14 -7.99
C HIS A 540 -24.25 -0.56 -6.58
N LEU A 541 -23.59 -1.57 -6.04
CA LEU A 541 -23.99 -2.24 -4.80
C LEU A 541 -23.87 -1.36 -3.55
N GLY A 542 -23.01 -0.36 -3.56
CA GLY A 542 -22.80 0.50 -2.41
C GLY A 542 -21.94 -0.12 -1.32
N VAL A 543 -21.07 -1.07 -1.68
CA VAL A 543 -20.15 -1.77 -0.77
C VAL A 543 -18.80 -1.98 -1.45
N ALA A 544 -17.74 -2.20 -0.66
CA ALA A 544 -16.40 -2.48 -1.16
C ALA A 544 -15.71 -3.58 -0.35
N ALA A 545 -15.01 -4.50 -1.02
CA ALA A 545 -14.12 -5.44 -0.36
C ALA A 545 -12.76 -4.78 -0.08
N ILE A 546 -12.26 -4.90 1.15
CA ILE A 546 -10.94 -4.41 1.54
C ILE A 546 -9.90 -5.53 1.48
N TRP A 547 -8.64 -5.19 1.70
CA TRP A 547 -7.50 -6.09 1.51
C TRP A 547 -7.55 -7.40 2.33
N ASN A 548 -8.24 -7.41 3.47
CA ASN A 548 -8.44 -8.58 4.33
C ASN A 548 -9.72 -9.36 4.00
N LEU A 549 -10.38 -9.03 2.88
CA LEU A 549 -11.63 -9.60 2.38
C LEU A 549 -12.87 -9.35 3.27
N THR A 550 -12.81 -8.39 4.18
CA THR A 550 -14.01 -7.85 4.83
C THR A 550 -14.72 -6.87 3.89
N ILE A 551 -16.00 -6.66 4.11
CA ILE A 551 -16.81 -5.77 3.29
C ILE A 551 -17.13 -4.50 4.09
N ALA A 552 -16.83 -3.36 3.49
CA ALA A 552 -17.25 -2.05 3.97
C ALA A 552 -18.58 -1.68 3.29
N GLY A 553 -19.48 -1.02 4.05
CA GLY A 553 -20.82 -0.64 3.61
C GLY A 553 -21.91 -1.58 4.09
N ASP A 554 -23.15 -1.27 3.72
CA ASP A 554 -24.34 -2.05 4.12
C ASP A 554 -24.57 -3.19 3.13
N THR A 555 -24.45 -4.42 3.60
CA THR A 555 -24.65 -5.65 2.81
C THR A 555 -26.08 -6.15 2.79
N THR A 556 -27.02 -5.44 3.43
CA THR A 556 -28.42 -5.85 3.49
C THR A 556 -29.03 -5.94 2.09
N GLY A 557 -29.58 -7.11 1.75
CA GLY A 557 -30.22 -7.35 0.46
C GLY A 557 -29.27 -7.63 -0.72
N ILE A 558 -27.95 -7.66 -0.47
CA ILE A 558 -26.98 -8.03 -1.52
C ILE A 558 -26.85 -9.56 -1.54
N CYS A 559 -26.91 -10.15 -2.75
CA CYS A 559 -26.77 -11.59 -2.87
C CYS A 559 -25.34 -12.08 -2.48
N PRO A 560 -25.21 -13.23 -1.83
CA PRO A 560 -23.91 -13.76 -1.39
C PRO A 560 -22.91 -13.95 -2.53
N GLU A 561 -23.37 -14.27 -3.72
CA GLU A 561 -22.55 -14.49 -4.91
C GLU A 561 -21.87 -13.19 -5.37
N ALA A 562 -22.55 -12.05 -5.26
CA ALA A 562 -21.97 -10.74 -5.58
C ALA A 562 -20.90 -10.36 -4.58
N ILE A 563 -21.12 -10.62 -3.30
CA ILE A 563 -20.12 -10.42 -2.24
C ILE A 563 -18.88 -11.31 -2.48
N GLU A 564 -19.09 -12.58 -2.75
CA GLU A 564 -17.98 -13.51 -3.01
C GLU A 564 -17.19 -13.12 -4.25
N ARG A 565 -17.88 -12.71 -5.32
CA ARG A 565 -17.26 -12.20 -6.53
C ARG A 565 -16.38 -10.97 -6.25
N MET A 566 -16.87 -10.03 -5.43
CA MET A 566 -16.12 -8.84 -5.03
C MET A 566 -14.86 -9.21 -4.25
N LYS A 567 -14.92 -10.23 -3.37
CA LYS A 567 -13.73 -10.75 -2.67
C LYS A 567 -12.74 -11.43 -3.63
N GLN A 568 -13.25 -12.16 -4.60
CA GLN A 568 -12.43 -12.84 -5.62
C GLN A 568 -11.67 -11.86 -6.50
N SER A 569 -12.19 -10.62 -6.71
CA SER A 569 -11.51 -9.60 -7.51
C SER A 569 -10.08 -9.33 -7.05
N TRP A 570 -9.79 -9.40 -5.75
CA TRP A 570 -8.44 -9.24 -5.19
C TRP A 570 -7.47 -10.31 -5.70
N ARG A 571 -7.92 -11.57 -5.70
CA ARG A 571 -7.11 -12.67 -6.21
C ARG A 571 -6.94 -12.61 -7.72
N ILE A 572 -7.99 -12.30 -8.46
CA ILE A 572 -7.95 -12.17 -9.92
C ILE A 572 -7.01 -11.05 -10.34
N SER A 573 -7.10 -9.87 -9.71
CA SER A 573 -6.18 -8.75 -9.97
C SER A 573 -4.72 -9.11 -9.69
N ASP A 574 -4.45 -9.80 -8.58
CA ASP A 574 -3.09 -10.28 -8.26
C ASP A 574 -2.56 -11.23 -9.34
N LEU A 575 -3.37 -12.15 -9.83
CA LEU A 575 -3.00 -13.06 -10.92
C LEU A 575 -2.74 -12.32 -12.23
N MET A 576 -3.58 -11.35 -12.58
CA MET A 576 -3.41 -10.54 -13.79
C MET A 576 -2.11 -9.71 -13.72
N SER A 577 -1.87 -9.04 -12.60
CA SER A 577 -0.67 -8.22 -12.40
C SER A 577 0.60 -9.05 -12.41
N ARG A 578 0.63 -10.21 -11.73
CA ARG A 578 1.79 -11.12 -11.67
C ARG A 578 2.09 -11.77 -13.01
N GLY A 579 1.07 -12.10 -13.76
CA GLY A 579 1.18 -12.85 -15.00
C GLY A 579 1.34 -12.01 -16.26
N ASP A 580 1.48 -10.69 -16.13
CA ASP A 580 1.52 -9.78 -17.29
C ASP A 580 0.36 -10.05 -18.27
N TYR A 581 -0.85 -10.20 -17.69
CA TYR A 581 -2.05 -10.60 -18.42
C TYR A 581 -2.30 -9.73 -19.67
N PHE A 582 -2.04 -8.43 -19.56
CA PHE A 582 -2.27 -7.46 -20.62
C PHE A 582 -1.17 -7.38 -21.68
N ARG A 583 -0.18 -8.27 -21.65
CA ARG A 583 0.95 -8.24 -22.59
C ARG A 583 0.53 -8.43 -24.04
N ARG A 584 -0.57 -9.13 -24.31
CA ARG A 584 -1.04 -9.45 -25.65
C ARG A 584 -2.02 -8.43 -26.20
N ASP A 585 -2.71 -7.67 -25.34
CA ASP A 585 -3.88 -6.89 -25.71
C ASP A 585 -3.68 -5.38 -25.69
N PHE A 586 -2.55 -4.86 -25.09
CA PHE A 586 -2.33 -3.41 -24.91
C PHE A 586 -0.91 -2.97 -25.20
#